data_9cb69dfb68871183520d4e6149c44222
#
_entry.id   9cb69dfb68871183520d4e6149c44222
#
_cell.length_a   1.000
_cell.length_b   1.000
_cell.length_c   1.000
_cell.angle_alpha   90.00
_cell.angle_beta   90.00
_cell.angle_gamma   90.00
#
_symmetry.space_group_name_H-M   'P 1'
#
loop_
_entity.id
_entity.type
_entity.pdbx_description
1 polymer ?
#
loop_
_entity_poly.entity_id
_entity_poly.type
_entity_poly.pdbx_seq_one_letter_code
_entity_poly.pdbx_strand_id
1 'polypeptide(L)'
;MTASLADDRLAEPVRFDSKIAIVVRGDLPTWQKLNMTAFLASGIAASAPDAIGLAYEDADGTAYLSMFGQPTMVFEADRDELSRTLRRAVDRDVVPAVFTSELFETGHDSANRAAVAVVRRNDLDLAGLSFRAPRRVADKITKGLRLHA
;
A
#
# COMPACT_ATOMS: atom_id res chain seq x y z
N MET A 1 -15.30 22.27 -16.61
CA MET A 1 -13.96 22.49 -17.08
C MET A 1 -12.94 21.99 -16.07
N THR A 2 -12.02 21.25 -16.51
CA THR A 2 -10.97 20.70 -15.63
C THR A 2 -9.85 21.70 -15.44
N ALA A 3 -9.19 21.66 -14.29
CA ALA A 3 -7.95 22.37 -14.08
C ALA A 3 -6.91 21.90 -15.10
N SER A 4 -6.13 22.80 -15.63
CA SER A 4 -5.09 22.44 -16.57
C SER A 4 -3.91 21.79 -15.84
N LEU A 5 -3.14 20.96 -16.56
CA LEU A 5 -1.90 20.38 -16.01
C LEU A 5 -0.90 21.47 -15.61
N ALA A 6 -0.94 22.63 -16.29
CA ALA A 6 -0.09 23.77 -15.94
C ALA A 6 -0.46 24.32 -14.55
N ASP A 7 -1.77 24.36 -14.22
CA ASP A 7 -2.22 24.80 -12.90
C ASP A 7 -1.75 23.85 -11.80
N ASP A 8 -1.83 22.54 -12.05
CA ASP A 8 -1.33 21.53 -11.11
C ASP A 8 0.18 21.70 -10.86
N ARG A 9 0.95 21.95 -11.91
CA ARG A 9 2.41 22.13 -11.79
C ARG A 9 2.80 23.39 -11.01
N LEU A 10 1.94 24.39 -11.02
CA LEU A 10 2.18 25.66 -10.34
C LEU A 10 1.54 25.71 -8.95
N ALA A 11 0.82 24.66 -8.55
CA ALA A 11 0.21 24.59 -7.23
C ALA A 11 1.26 24.56 -6.13
N GLU A 12 0.94 25.18 -4.98
CA GLU A 12 1.77 25.09 -3.79
C GLU A 12 1.92 23.65 -3.32
N PRO A 13 3.04 23.30 -2.66
CA PRO A 13 3.20 21.99 -2.08
C PRO A 13 2.01 21.62 -1.18
N VAL A 14 1.45 20.45 -1.40
CA VAL A 14 0.28 19.96 -0.65
C VAL A 14 0.74 19.09 0.51
N ARG A 15 0.19 19.36 1.69
CA ARG A 15 0.35 18.49 2.84
C ARG A 15 -0.89 17.62 3.00
N PHE A 16 -0.71 16.32 3.01
CA PHE A 16 -1.80 15.36 3.14
C PHE A 16 -2.05 15.01 4.60
N ASP A 17 -3.33 14.89 4.97
CA ASP A 17 -3.75 14.49 6.31
C ASP A 17 -3.59 12.99 6.55
N SER A 18 -3.46 12.22 5.48
CA SER A 18 -3.28 10.78 5.54
C SER A 18 -1.95 10.38 4.90
N LYS A 19 -1.50 9.17 5.25
CA LYS A 19 -0.34 8.53 4.63
C LYS A 19 -0.73 7.18 4.06
N ILE A 20 -0.15 6.85 2.91
CA ILE A 20 -0.19 5.52 2.33
C ILE A 20 1.14 4.84 2.63
N ALA A 21 1.09 3.67 3.25
CA ALA A 21 2.26 2.89 3.57
C ALA A 21 2.14 1.48 3.01
N ILE A 22 3.22 1.01 2.41
CA ILE A 22 3.36 -0.38 1.97
C ILE A 22 4.59 -0.93 2.70
N VAL A 23 4.43 -2.05 3.38
CA VAL A 23 5.50 -2.69 4.13
C VAL A 23 5.78 -4.04 3.51
N VAL A 24 7.01 -4.25 3.05
CA VAL A 24 7.40 -5.50 2.38
C VAL A 24 8.51 -6.20 3.14
N ARG A 25 8.51 -7.52 3.09
CA ARG A 25 9.56 -8.32 3.72
C ARG A 25 10.86 -8.16 2.94
N GLY A 26 11.92 -7.78 3.63
CA GLY A 26 13.18 -7.40 2.99
C GLY A 26 13.97 -8.55 2.38
N ASP A 27 13.76 -9.79 2.85
CA ASP A 27 14.52 -10.98 2.42
C ASP A 27 13.92 -11.71 1.22
N LEU A 28 12.88 -11.16 0.59
CA LEU A 28 12.25 -11.78 -0.58
C LEU A 28 13.00 -11.44 -1.87
N PRO A 29 12.93 -12.31 -2.89
CA PRO A 29 13.40 -11.97 -4.22
C PRO A 29 12.73 -10.70 -4.75
N THR A 30 13.45 -9.93 -5.55
CA THR A 30 12.96 -8.65 -6.06
C THR A 30 11.62 -8.78 -6.80
N TRP A 31 11.47 -9.81 -7.65
CA TRP A 31 10.22 -9.97 -8.41
C TRP A 31 9.00 -10.19 -7.50
N GLN A 32 9.19 -10.89 -6.37
CA GLN A 32 8.11 -11.10 -5.40
C GLN A 32 7.73 -9.78 -4.71
N LYS A 33 8.71 -8.98 -4.32
CA LYS A 33 8.45 -7.65 -3.74
C LYS A 33 7.67 -6.76 -4.69
N LEU A 34 8.07 -6.73 -5.97
CA LEU A 34 7.41 -5.90 -6.99
C LEU A 34 5.99 -6.38 -7.28
N ASN A 35 5.81 -7.68 -7.44
CA ASN A 35 4.50 -8.28 -7.69
C ASN A 35 3.54 -8.01 -6.52
N MET A 36 3.98 -8.30 -5.31
CA MET A 36 3.20 -8.09 -4.09
C MET A 36 2.82 -6.62 -3.90
N THR A 37 3.74 -5.71 -4.14
CA THR A 37 3.48 -4.27 -4.00
C THR A 37 2.34 -3.82 -4.89
N ALA A 38 2.25 -4.35 -6.10
CA ALA A 38 1.13 -4.04 -7.01
C ALA A 38 -0.21 -4.49 -6.44
N PHE A 39 -0.27 -5.70 -5.85
CA PHE A 39 -1.47 -6.19 -5.18
C PHE A 39 -1.84 -5.34 -3.96
N LEU A 40 -0.86 -5.03 -3.13
CA LEU A 40 -1.09 -4.23 -1.92
C LEU A 40 -1.59 -2.82 -2.26
N ALA A 41 -1.05 -2.21 -3.30
CA ALA A 41 -1.51 -0.90 -3.78
C ALA A 41 -2.96 -0.97 -4.27
N SER A 42 -3.34 -2.06 -4.93
CA SER A 42 -4.70 -2.23 -5.46
C SER A 42 -5.76 -2.23 -4.36
N GLY A 43 -5.46 -2.82 -3.20
CA GLY A 43 -6.37 -2.82 -2.06
C GLY A 43 -6.65 -1.41 -1.53
N ILE A 44 -5.64 -0.57 -1.49
CA ILE A 44 -5.80 0.83 -1.08
C ILE A 44 -6.60 1.60 -2.12
N ALA A 45 -6.26 1.48 -3.40
CA ALA A 45 -6.95 2.17 -4.48
C ALA A 45 -8.44 1.83 -4.51
N ALA A 46 -8.78 0.56 -4.31
CA ALA A 46 -10.17 0.10 -4.30
C ALA A 46 -10.95 0.61 -3.08
N SER A 47 -10.30 0.69 -1.92
CA SER A 47 -10.96 1.11 -0.68
C SER A 47 -11.01 2.62 -0.47
N ALA A 48 -10.14 3.37 -1.14
CA ALA A 48 -9.99 4.81 -0.96
C ALA A 48 -9.92 5.53 -2.32
N PRO A 49 -11.06 5.65 -3.04
CA PRO A 49 -11.07 6.32 -4.35
C PRO A 49 -10.59 7.77 -4.29
N ASP A 50 -10.76 8.44 -3.16
CA ASP A 50 -10.30 9.81 -2.94
C ASP A 50 -8.77 9.93 -2.89
N ALA A 51 -8.05 8.82 -2.75
CA ALA A 51 -6.59 8.81 -2.85
C ALA A 51 -6.07 8.88 -4.29
N ILE A 52 -6.96 8.68 -5.27
CA ILE A 52 -6.60 8.70 -6.68
C ILE A 52 -6.67 10.13 -7.20
N GLY A 53 -5.62 10.55 -7.90
CA GLY A 53 -5.54 11.89 -8.47
C GLY A 53 -6.20 12.01 -9.84
N LEU A 54 -5.86 13.07 -10.55
CA LEU A 54 -6.38 13.33 -11.89
C LEU A 54 -5.67 12.46 -12.93
N ALA A 55 -6.33 12.26 -14.06
CA ALA A 55 -5.73 11.57 -15.20
C ALA A 55 -4.53 12.34 -15.74
N TYR A 56 -3.60 11.63 -16.33
CA TYR A 56 -2.39 12.20 -16.91
C TYR A 56 -2.58 12.46 -18.41
N GLU A 57 -1.87 13.45 -18.91
CA GLU A 57 -1.86 13.78 -20.33
C GLU A 57 -0.46 14.29 -20.70
N ASP A 58 0.07 13.84 -21.84
CA ASP A 58 1.36 14.32 -22.31
C ASP A 58 1.21 15.58 -23.19
N ALA A 59 2.32 16.11 -23.68
CA ALA A 59 2.32 17.32 -24.50
C ALA A 59 1.63 17.15 -25.86
N ASP A 60 1.45 15.92 -26.32
CA ASP A 60 0.74 15.61 -27.56
C ASP A 60 -0.78 15.39 -27.35
N GLY A 61 -1.25 15.50 -26.12
CA GLY A 61 -2.66 15.27 -25.79
C GLY A 61 -3.03 13.79 -25.64
N THR A 62 -2.04 12.91 -25.49
CA THR A 62 -2.30 11.49 -25.24
C THR A 62 -2.78 11.32 -23.79
N ALA A 63 -3.90 10.61 -23.61
CA ALA A 63 -4.49 10.40 -22.29
C ALA A 63 -3.92 9.15 -21.61
N TYR A 64 -3.66 9.26 -20.30
CA TYR A 64 -3.18 8.17 -19.45
C TYR A 64 -4.04 8.05 -18.21
N LEU A 65 -3.93 6.90 -17.53
CA LEU A 65 -4.72 6.62 -16.34
C LEU A 65 -4.31 7.50 -15.16
N SER A 66 -5.26 7.70 -14.27
CA SER A 66 -5.00 8.29 -12.95
C SER A 66 -4.24 7.29 -12.07
N MET A 67 -3.43 7.82 -11.18
CA MET A 67 -2.72 7.07 -10.16
C MET A 67 -2.92 7.73 -8.81
N PHE A 68 -2.28 7.21 -7.75
CA PHE A 68 -2.37 7.88 -6.46
C PHE A 68 -2.02 9.36 -6.58
N GLY A 69 -2.85 10.21 -5.96
CA GLY A 69 -2.64 11.66 -5.90
C GLY A 69 -1.81 12.09 -4.70
N GLN A 70 -1.26 11.15 -3.94
CA GLN A 70 -0.42 11.41 -2.79
C GLN A 70 0.75 10.43 -2.75
N PRO A 71 1.85 10.78 -2.06
CA PRO A 71 3.01 9.89 -1.97
C PRO A 71 2.66 8.55 -1.33
N THR A 72 3.33 7.51 -1.79
CA THR A 72 3.27 6.18 -1.21
C THR A 72 4.64 5.83 -0.65
N MET A 73 4.70 5.50 0.63
CA MET A 73 5.95 5.17 1.31
C MET A 73 6.10 3.65 1.37
N VAL A 74 7.25 3.15 0.95
CA VAL A 74 7.54 1.71 0.99
C VAL A 74 8.59 1.45 2.06
N PHE A 75 8.22 0.65 3.05
CA PHE A 75 9.09 0.23 4.14
C PHE A 75 9.53 -1.21 3.93
N GLU A 76 10.69 -1.56 4.48
CA GLU A 76 11.06 -2.97 4.60
C GLU A 76 10.96 -3.41 6.05
N ALA A 77 10.69 -4.69 6.25
CA ALA A 77 10.53 -5.27 7.56
C ALA A 77 10.91 -6.75 7.53
N ASP A 78 11.22 -7.31 8.69
CA ASP A 78 11.29 -8.75 8.84
C ASP A 78 9.90 -9.32 9.21
N ARG A 79 9.82 -10.63 9.33
CA ARG A 79 8.55 -11.31 9.63
C ARG A 79 7.94 -10.85 10.95
N ASP A 80 8.75 -10.69 11.99
CA ASP A 80 8.26 -10.28 13.31
C ASP A 80 7.80 -8.82 13.30
N GLU A 81 8.53 -7.97 12.61
CA GLU A 81 8.13 -6.57 12.43
C GLU A 81 6.80 -6.45 11.66
N LEU A 82 6.59 -7.26 10.63
CA LEU A 82 5.32 -7.29 9.90
C LEU A 82 4.17 -7.74 10.78
N SER A 83 4.36 -8.78 11.57
CA SER A 83 3.35 -9.27 12.50
C SER A 83 2.97 -8.19 13.52
N ARG A 84 3.96 -7.49 14.05
CA ARG A 84 3.75 -6.38 14.98
C ARG A 84 3.04 -5.20 14.31
N THR A 85 3.40 -4.89 13.07
CA THR A 85 2.77 -3.82 12.29
C THR A 85 1.30 -4.13 12.03
N LEU A 86 0.98 -5.37 11.68
CA LEU A 86 -0.40 -5.81 11.52
C LEU A 86 -1.21 -5.62 12.81
N ARG A 87 -0.67 -6.05 13.93
CA ARG A 87 -1.32 -5.88 15.23
C ARG A 87 -1.58 -4.41 15.54
N ARG A 88 -0.61 -3.53 15.26
CA ARG A 88 -0.76 -2.09 15.47
C ARG A 88 -1.87 -1.51 14.62
N ALA A 89 -2.01 -1.95 13.37
CA ALA A 89 -3.08 -1.49 12.48
C ALA A 89 -4.44 -1.93 13.02
N VAL A 90 -4.58 -3.21 13.34
CA VAL A 90 -5.84 -3.77 13.86
C VAL A 90 -6.25 -3.09 15.16
N ASP A 91 -5.32 -2.87 16.08
CA ASP A 91 -5.60 -2.22 17.37
C ASP A 91 -6.06 -0.76 17.22
N ARG A 92 -5.79 -0.15 16.06
CA ARG A 92 -6.17 1.24 15.76
C ARG A 92 -7.32 1.34 14.76
N ASP A 93 -8.05 0.24 14.56
CA ASP A 93 -9.19 0.16 13.65
C ASP A 93 -8.84 0.54 12.20
N VAL A 94 -7.61 0.27 11.80
CA VAL A 94 -7.17 0.41 10.42
C VAL A 94 -7.23 -0.96 9.75
N VAL A 95 -7.97 -1.04 8.64
CA VAL A 95 -8.08 -2.29 7.87
C VAL A 95 -7.00 -2.30 6.81
N PRO A 96 -5.97 -3.14 6.95
CA PRO A 96 -4.90 -3.23 5.97
C PRO A 96 -5.23 -4.23 4.86
N ALA A 97 -4.55 -4.09 3.72
CA ALA A 97 -4.39 -5.21 2.80
C ALA A 97 -3.23 -6.07 3.29
N VAL A 98 -3.33 -7.37 3.14
CA VAL A 98 -2.27 -8.30 3.54
C VAL A 98 -1.90 -9.22 2.40
N PHE A 99 -0.63 -9.61 2.35
CA PHE A 99 -0.13 -10.57 1.39
C PHE A 99 0.72 -11.57 2.17
N THR A 100 0.29 -12.83 2.17
CA THR A 100 1.03 -13.91 2.86
C THR A 100 1.92 -14.66 1.88
N SER A 101 2.89 -15.40 2.40
CA SER A 101 3.85 -16.13 1.58
C SER A 101 3.15 -17.14 0.65
N GLU A 102 2.04 -17.73 1.08
CA GLU A 102 1.28 -18.70 0.30
C GLU A 102 0.69 -18.08 -0.97
N LEU A 103 0.45 -16.78 -0.99
CA LEU A 103 -0.16 -16.12 -2.14
C LEU A 103 0.74 -16.09 -3.38
N PHE A 104 2.03 -16.31 -3.22
CA PHE A 104 2.93 -16.47 -4.38
C PHE A 104 2.73 -17.80 -5.12
N GLU A 105 2.09 -18.78 -4.48
CA GLU A 105 1.90 -20.12 -5.01
C GLU A 105 0.47 -20.42 -5.44
N THR A 106 -0.48 -19.52 -5.12
CA THR A 106 -1.87 -19.69 -5.51
C THR A 106 -2.08 -19.25 -6.96
N GLY A 107 -3.08 -19.82 -7.60
CA GLY A 107 -3.34 -19.53 -9.01
C GLY A 107 -4.46 -18.51 -9.25
N HIS A 108 -5.24 -18.14 -8.24
CA HIS A 108 -6.39 -17.26 -8.39
C HIS A 108 -6.86 -16.66 -7.06
N ASP A 109 -7.71 -15.66 -7.16
CA ASP A 109 -8.16 -14.83 -6.06
C ASP A 109 -8.91 -15.61 -4.95
N SER A 110 -9.78 -16.53 -5.31
CA SER A 110 -10.51 -17.31 -4.27
C SER A 110 -9.56 -18.23 -3.48
N ALA A 111 -8.51 -18.75 -4.12
CA ALA A 111 -7.49 -19.52 -3.42
C ALA A 111 -6.67 -18.63 -2.47
N ASN A 112 -6.44 -17.38 -2.82
CA ASN A 112 -5.79 -16.41 -1.95
C ASN A 112 -6.59 -16.22 -0.67
N ARG A 113 -7.88 -15.95 -0.79
CA ARG A 113 -8.74 -15.77 0.38
C ARG A 113 -8.82 -17.02 1.23
N ALA A 114 -8.90 -18.20 0.61
CA ALA A 114 -8.94 -19.46 1.34
C ALA A 114 -7.65 -19.70 2.14
N ALA A 115 -6.49 -19.38 1.57
CA ALA A 115 -5.21 -19.53 2.26
C ALA A 115 -5.11 -18.65 3.50
N VAL A 116 -5.64 -17.44 3.46
CA VAL A 116 -5.67 -16.54 4.60
C VAL A 116 -6.70 -16.94 5.64
N ALA A 117 -7.88 -17.39 5.19
CA ALA A 117 -9.03 -17.66 6.05
C ALA A 117 -8.78 -18.77 7.07
N VAL A 118 -7.87 -19.70 6.80
CA VAL A 118 -7.61 -20.86 7.66
C VAL A 118 -6.49 -20.63 8.69
N VAL A 119 -5.89 -19.45 8.70
CA VAL A 119 -4.76 -19.12 9.58
C VAL A 119 -5.17 -18.03 10.56
N ARG A 120 -4.82 -18.20 11.83
CA ARG A 120 -5.06 -17.17 12.83
C ARG A 120 -4.15 -15.96 12.57
N ARG A 121 -4.62 -14.76 12.92
CA ARG A 121 -3.91 -13.50 12.66
C ARG A 121 -2.45 -13.55 13.09
N ASN A 122 -2.17 -14.01 14.32
CA ASN A 122 -0.80 -14.01 14.84
C ASN A 122 0.10 -15.05 14.18
N ASP A 123 -0.48 -16.01 13.45
CA ASP A 123 0.25 -17.08 12.78
C ASP A 123 0.42 -16.82 11.28
N LEU A 124 -0.13 -15.71 10.77
CA LEU A 124 0.04 -15.36 9.35
C LEU A 124 1.52 -15.17 9.02
N ASP A 125 1.95 -15.84 7.96
CA ASP A 125 3.31 -15.66 7.42
C ASP A 125 3.29 -14.50 6.42
N LEU A 126 3.37 -13.28 6.94
CA LEU A 126 3.22 -12.08 6.13
C LEU A 126 4.46 -11.84 5.26
N ALA A 127 4.22 -11.68 3.96
CA ALA A 127 5.20 -11.17 3.02
C ALA A 127 5.12 -9.65 2.93
N GLY A 128 3.94 -9.08 3.17
CA GLY A 128 3.74 -7.65 3.21
C GLY A 128 2.35 -7.25 3.64
N LEU A 129 2.18 -5.97 3.87
CA LEU A 129 0.88 -5.36 4.14
C LEU A 129 0.89 -3.90 3.65
N SER A 130 -0.30 -3.34 3.53
CA SER A 130 -0.43 -1.93 3.18
C SER A 130 -1.65 -1.33 3.87
N PHE A 131 -1.61 -0.01 4.04
CA PHE A 131 -2.75 0.70 4.60
C PHE A 131 -2.67 2.18 4.25
N ARG A 132 -3.80 2.83 4.39
CA ARG A 132 -3.92 4.29 4.39
C ARG A 132 -4.58 4.70 5.69
N ALA A 133 -4.00 5.65 6.39
CA ALA A 133 -4.49 6.08 7.69
C ALA A 133 -4.16 7.56 7.92
N PRO A 134 -4.86 8.22 8.87
CA PRO A 134 -4.46 9.55 9.30
C PRO A 134 -3.00 9.57 9.69
N ARG A 135 -2.34 10.69 9.43
CA ARG A 135 -0.90 10.86 9.57
C ARG A 135 -0.34 10.33 10.89
N ARG A 136 -0.94 10.74 12.01
CA ARG A 136 -0.48 10.34 13.34
C ARG A 136 -0.66 8.84 13.58
N VAL A 137 -1.75 8.28 13.09
CA VAL A 137 -2.03 6.85 13.22
C VAL A 137 -1.04 6.06 12.37
N ALA A 138 -0.83 6.48 11.12
CA ALA A 138 0.13 5.84 10.22
C ALA A 138 1.54 5.83 10.83
N ASP A 139 1.98 6.94 11.42
CA ASP A 139 3.30 7.05 12.04
C ASP A 139 3.44 6.10 13.24
N LYS A 140 2.39 5.88 14.00
CA LYS A 140 2.39 4.92 15.11
C LYS A 140 2.47 3.48 14.61
N ILE A 141 1.76 3.17 13.53
CA ILE A 141 1.76 1.82 12.94
C ILE A 141 3.14 1.47 12.38
N THR A 142 3.80 2.41 11.71
CA THR A 142 5.10 2.17 11.07
C THR A 142 6.29 2.50 11.96
N LYS A 143 6.07 2.85 13.23
CA LYS A 143 7.15 3.25 14.14
C LYS A 143 8.23 2.16 14.22
N GLY A 144 9.48 2.58 14.01
CA GLY A 144 10.63 1.69 14.05
C GLY A 144 10.97 1.00 12.73
N LEU A 145 10.10 1.11 11.72
CA LEU A 145 10.41 0.58 10.40
C LEU A 145 11.26 1.59 9.61
N ARG A 146 12.08 1.07 8.71
CA ARG A 146 12.90 1.89 7.83
C ARG A 146 12.35 1.85 6.40
N LEU A 147 12.54 2.92 5.67
CA LEU A 147 12.23 2.95 4.25
C LEU A 147 13.08 1.91 3.51
N HIS A 148 12.49 1.28 2.50
CA HIS A 148 13.21 0.32 1.68
C HIS A 148 14.30 1.04 0.88
N ALA A 149 15.51 0.44 0.88
CA ALA A 149 16.65 0.99 0.16
C ALA A 149 16.46 0.91 -1.36
#